data_eb54d4bef4dae5a5ac5b2b6c790854f2
#
_entry.id   eb54d4bef4dae5a5ac5b2b6c790854f2
#
_cell.length_a   1.000
_cell.length_b   1.000
_cell.length_c   1.000
_cell.angle_alpha   90.00
_cell.angle_beta   90.00
_cell.angle_gamma   90.00
#
_symmetry.space_group_name_H-M   'P 1'
#
loop_
_entity.id
_entity.type
_entity.pdbx_description
1 polymer ?
#
loop_
_entity_poly.entity_id
_entity_poly.type
_entity_poly.pdbx_seq_one_letter_code
_entity_poly.pdbx_strand_id
1 'polypeptide(L)'
;MFNTGADRTAEGRQGAPVDVRGVTVSCVTDSETATPRAGHAERAKLMIVDDDPEVRIIVAEFLQDFGYQVIQASSGAEALDLLTQTSDLRMIITDIRMPDMSGIQLADLATRRQSGLKIILISGYFVSQQVDRRFLRKPFRMRDLEAAVRAELNA
;
A
#
# COMPACT_ATOMS: atom_id res chain seq x y z
N MET A 1 65.14 -12.37 -20.37
CA MET A 1 64.28 -13.00 -21.39
C MET A 1 62.86 -12.81 -20.94
N PHE A 2 62.20 -11.88 -21.54
CA PHE A 2 60.85 -11.84 -22.11
C PHE A 2 59.70 -12.47 -21.29
N ASN A 3 58.64 -11.74 -20.88
CA ASN A 3 57.52 -11.43 -21.74
C ASN A 3 56.50 -10.55 -21.00
N THR A 4 56.23 -9.43 -21.49
CA THR A 4 55.06 -8.78 -22.02
C THR A 4 53.71 -9.37 -21.65
N GLY A 5 52.86 -8.54 -21.11
CA GLY A 5 51.67 -8.07 -21.78
C GLY A 5 50.34 -8.66 -21.34
N ALA A 6 49.53 -7.81 -21.11
CA ALA A 6 48.17 -7.65 -21.64
C ALA A 6 47.14 -7.27 -20.56
N ASP A 7 46.97 -6.04 -20.52
CA ASP A 7 45.69 -5.31 -20.31
C ASP A 7 44.51 -6.01 -20.98
N ARG A 8 43.45 -6.26 -20.24
CA ARG A 8 42.10 -6.48 -20.80
C ARG A 8 41.05 -5.74 -19.95
N THR A 9 40.83 -4.54 -20.40
CA THR A 9 39.57 -3.81 -20.24
C THR A 9 38.38 -4.72 -20.49
N ALA A 10 37.56 -4.94 -19.50
CA ALA A 10 36.25 -5.52 -19.66
C ALA A 10 35.24 -4.38 -19.79
N GLU A 11 34.82 -4.17 -21.03
CA GLU A 11 33.70 -3.27 -21.38
C GLU A 11 32.43 -3.66 -20.67
N GLY A 12 31.86 -2.67 -19.98
CA GLY A 12 30.52 -2.73 -19.43
C GLY A 12 29.47 -2.86 -20.53
N ARG A 13 28.72 -3.94 -20.50
CA ARG A 13 27.49 -4.05 -21.29
C ARG A 13 26.41 -3.21 -20.63
N GLN A 14 26.10 -2.10 -21.25
CA GLN A 14 24.88 -1.34 -21.01
C GLN A 14 23.69 -2.21 -21.45
N GLY A 15 22.86 -2.61 -20.49
CA GLY A 15 21.57 -3.20 -20.75
C GLY A 15 20.61 -2.14 -21.30
N ALA A 16 20.07 -2.39 -22.48
CA ALA A 16 19.07 -1.54 -23.11
C ALA A 16 17.77 -1.52 -22.29
N PRO A 17 17.05 -0.37 -22.25
CA PRO A 17 15.76 -0.30 -21.57
C PRO A 17 14.72 -1.14 -22.33
N VAL A 18 14.03 -2.00 -21.63
CA VAL A 18 12.87 -2.72 -22.13
C VAL A 18 11.65 -1.81 -22.07
N ASP A 19 11.13 -1.44 -23.20
CA ASP A 19 9.89 -0.69 -23.36
C ASP A 19 8.70 -1.61 -23.05
N VAL A 20 8.08 -1.42 -21.91
CA VAL A 20 6.78 -1.99 -21.58
C VAL A 20 5.77 -0.87 -21.49
N ARG A 21 5.19 -0.53 -22.65
CA ARG A 21 3.94 0.20 -22.83
C ARG A 21 3.60 1.27 -21.78
N GLY A 22 4.16 2.47 -21.97
CA GLY A 22 3.48 3.69 -21.55
C GLY A 22 3.55 4.07 -20.08
N VAL A 23 4.37 3.46 -19.27
CA VAL A 23 4.65 3.91 -17.90
C VAL A 23 6.13 4.26 -17.81
N THR A 24 6.42 5.53 -17.97
CA THR A 24 7.77 6.05 -17.73
C THR A 24 8.01 6.08 -16.22
N VAL A 25 8.60 5.02 -15.71
CA VAL A 25 9.15 5.03 -14.36
C VAL A 25 10.55 5.62 -14.47
N SER A 26 10.67 6.91 -14.22
CA SER A 26 11.98 7.53 -14.00
C SER A 26 12.53 6.99 -12.69
N CYS A 27 13.42 6.01 -12.79
CA CYS A 27 14.31 5.65 -11.69
C CYS A 27 15.28 6.79 -11.47
N VAL A 28 14.93 7.71 -10.60
CA VAL A 28 15.92 8.59 -9.96
C VAL A 28 16.48 7.78 -8.81
N THR A 29 17.67 7.23 -9.01
CA THR A 29 18.46 6.65 -7.93
C THR A 29 19.00 7.79 -7.08
N ASP A 30 18.19 8.30 -6.16
CA ASP A 30 18.71 9.03 -5.02
C ASP A 30 19.08 8.01 -3.96
N SER A 31 20.39 7.74 -3.88
CA SER A 31 20.99 7.03 -2.77
C SER A 31 20.91 7.92 -1.53
N GLU A 32 19.76 7.97 -0.92
CA GLU A 32 19.62 8.46 0.42
C GLU A 32 19.25 7.27 1.30
N THR A 33 20.25 6.81 2.03
CA THR A 33 20.10 5.87 3.15
C THR A 33 19.14 6.48 4.14
N ALA A 34 17.85 6.28 3.91
CA ALA A 34 16.85 6.51 4.91
C ALA A 34 17.01 5.41 5.97
N THR A 35 17.75 5.72 7.03
CA THR A 35 17.76 4.95 8.25
C THR A 35 16.31 4.82 8.72
N PRO A 36 15.76 3.61 8.91
CA PRO A 36 14.42 3.47 9.45
C PRO A 36 14.44 4.05 10.86
N ARG A 37 13.76 5.16 11.06
CA ARG A 37 13.48 5.66 12.41
C ARG A 37 12.53 4.67 13.04
N ALA A 38 13.07 3.82 13.89
CA ALA A 38 12.35 2.95 14.78
C ALA A 38 11.40 3.78 15.67
N GLY A 39 10.14 3.82 15.27
CA GLY A 39 9.04 4.40 16.02
C GLY A 39 7.84 3.48 15.88
N HIS A 40 7.04 3.35 16.89
CA HIS A 40 5.95 2.41 17.17
C HIS A 40 4.96 2.09 16.01
N ALA A 41 5.13 2.70 14.83
CA ALA A 41 4.38 2.41 13.60
C ALA A 41 4.83 1.13 12.88
N GLU A 42 6.06 0.65 13.12
CA GLU A 42 6.70 -0.46 12.39
C GLU A 42 6.03 -1.82 12.56
N ARG A 43 4.98 -1.94 13.35
CA ARG A 43 4.29 -3.20 13.58
C ARG A 43 2.77 -3.09 13.53
N ALA A 44 2.23 -1.95 13.10
CA ALA A 44 0.79 -1.83 12.98
C ALA A 44 0.29 -2.78 11.91
N LYS A 45 -0.75 -3.54 12.25
CA LYS A 45 -1.40 -4.45 11.34
C LYS A 45 -2.53 -3.74 10.61
N LEU A 46 -2.45 -3.74 9.29
CA LEU A 46 -3.39 -3.11 8.39
C LEU A 46 -4.07 -4.16 7.52
N MET A 47 -5.28 -3.88 7.08
CA MET A 47 -5.98 -4.72 6.11
C MET A 47 -6.28 -3.89 4.86
N ILE A 48 -5.93 -4.42 3.69
CA ILE A 48 -6.28 -3.86 2.38
C ILE A 48 -7.42 -4.66 1.79
N VAL A 49 -8.48 -3.96 1.41
CA VAL A 49 -9.67 -4.58 0.81
C VAL A 49 -9.93 -3.93 -0.54
N ASP A 50 -9.74 -4.69 -1.59
CA ASP A 50 -9.99 -4.27 -2.97
C ASP A 50 -10.29 -5.52 -3.81
N ASP A 51 -11.29 -5.48 -4.68
CA ASP A 51 -11.64 -6.58 -5.56
C ASP A 51 -10.65 -6.73 -6.73
N ASP A 52 -9.91 -5.67 -7.05
CA ASP A 52 -8.83 -5.72 -8.03
C ASP A 52 -7.54 -6.28 -7.39
N PRO A 53 -7.09 -7.49 -7.81
CA PRO A 53 -5.92 -8.11 -7.23
C PRO A 53 -4.61 -7.34 -7.51
N GLU A 54 -4.50 -6.65 -8.64
CA GLU A 54 -3.30 -5.90 -8.99
C GLU A 54 -3.16 -4.67 -8.08
N VAL A 55 -4.24 -3.92 -7.88
CA VAL A 55 -4.26 -2.77 -6.98
C VAL A 55 -3.97 -3.22 -5.55
N ARG A 56 -4.61 -4.30 -5.11
CA ARG A 56 -4.44 -4.83 -3.76
C ARG A 56 -3.00 -5.24 -3.46
N ILE A 57 -2.36 -5.96 -4.40
CA ILE A 57 -0.96 -6.40 -4.25
C ILE A 57 -0.02 -5.21 -4.21
N ILE A 58 -0.14 -4.25 -5.14
CA ILE A 58 0.74 -3.08 -5.21
C ILE A 58 0.65 -2.25 -3.93
N VAL A 59 -0.56 -2.01 -3.44
CA VAL A 59 -0.77 -1.26 -2.19
C VAL A 59 -0.21 -2.01 -0.99
N ALA A 60 -0.41 -3.32 -0.94
CA ALA A 60 0.11 -4.15 0.16
C ALA A 60 1.63 -4.15 0.20
N GLU A 61 2.30 -4.38 -0.93
CA GLU A 61 3.76 -4.37 -1.03
C GLU A 61 4.33 -3.02 -0.61
N PHE A 62 3.75 -1.93 -1.11
CA PHE A 62 4.18 -0.58 -0.75
C PHE A 62 4.11 -0.33 0.76
N LEU A 63 3.01 -0.71 1.42
CA LEU A 63 2.87 -0.52 2.86
C LEU A 63 3.78 -1.45 3.66
N GLN A 64 4.04 -2.66 3.16
CA GLN A 64 5.01 -3.58 3.77
C GLN A 64 6.43 -3.02 3.73
N ASP A 65 6.82 -2.32 2.65
CA ASP A 65 8.11 -1.65 2.55
C ASP A 65 8.29 -0.54 3.61
N PHE A 66 7.19 0.03 4.09
CA PHE A 66 7.20 0.97 5.23
C PHE A 66 7.13 0.28 6.61
N GLY A 67 7.19 -1.05 6.66
CA GLY A 67 7.26 -1.83 7.89
C GLY A 67 5.89 -2.21 8.48
N TYR A 68 4.79 -1.93 7.81
CA TYR A 68 3.46 -2.36 8.25
C TYR A 68 3.25 -3.86 8.00
N GLN A 69 2.52 -4.51 8.88
CA GLN A 69 1.99 -5.84 8.62
C GLN A 69 0.70 -5.72 7.83
N VAL A 70 0.62 -6.33 6.65
CA VAL A 70 -0.53 -6.15 5.75
C VAL A 70 -1.24 -7.47 5.51
N ILE A 71 -2.54 -7.48 5.80
CA ILE A 71 -3.49 -8.54 5.45
C ILE A 71 -4.25 -8.09 4.20
N GLN A 72 -4.54 -9.00 3.30
CA GLN A 72 -5.29 -8.71 2.08
C GLN A 72 -6.63 -9.41 2.09
N ALA A 73 -7.67 -8.73 1.65
CA ALA A 73 -9.00 -9.29 1.42
C ALA A 73 -9.50 -8.84 0.05
N SER A 74 -10.12 -9.75 -0.68
CA SER A 74 -10.65 -9.51 -2.03
C SER A 74 -12.11 -9.03 -2.03
N SER A 75 -12.76 -9.07 -0.88
CA SER A 75 -14.15 -8.67 -0.70
C SER A 75 -14.43 -8.17 0.71
N GLY A 76 -15.55 -7.48 0.87
CA GLY A 76 -16.01 -7.05 2.19
C GLY A 76 -16.36 -8.22 3.11
N ALA A 77 -16.94 -9.29 2.57
CA ALA A 77 -17.24 -10.50 3.34
C ALA A 77 -15.97 -11.15 3.88
N GLU A 78 -14.96 -11.35 3.03
CA GLU A 78 -13.66 -11.88 3.43
C GLU A 78 -12.99 -10.99 4.49
N ALA A 79 -13.07 -9.67 4.31
CA ALA A 79 -12.53 -8.72 5.27
C ALA A 79 -13.19 -8.84 6.66
N LEU A 80 -14.50 -9.05 6.72
CA LEU A 80 -15.21 -9.25 7.97
C LEU A 80 -14.87 -10.58 8.65
N ASP A 81 -14.63 -11.63 7.88
CA ASP A 81 -14.19 -12.93 8.40
C ASP A 81 -12.76 -12.83 8.97
N LEU A 82 -11.85 -12.20 8.23
CA LEU A 82 -10.48 -11.96 8.69
C LEU A 82 -10.43 -11.06 9.93
N LEU A 83 -11.32 -10.07 10.03
CA LEU A 83 -11.42 -9.20 11.20
C LEU A 83 -11.76 -10.00 12.47
N THR A 84 -12.59 -11.03 12.36
CA THR A 84 -12.92 -11.89 13.53
C THR A 84 -11.73 -12.72 14.01
N GLN A 85 -10.79 -13.00 13.10
CA GLN A 85 -9.60 -13.81 13.37
C GLN A 85 -8.37 -12.98 13.75
N THR A 86 -8.48 -11.64 13.66
CA THR A 86 -7.36 -10.71 13.85
C THR A 86 -7.69 -9.67 14.91
N SER A 87 -7.30 -9.95 16.14
CA SER A 87 -7.64 -9.09 17.29
C SER A 87 -6.84 -7.78 17.38
N ASP A 88 -5.69 -7.71 16.70
CA ASP A 88 -4.75 -6.60 16.75
C ASP A 88 -4.74 -5.73 15.48
N LEU A 89 -5.78 -5.86 14.66
CA LEU A 89 -5.94 -5.03 13.47
C LEU A 89 -6.16 -3.57 13.86
N ARG A 90 -5.35 -2.68 13.32
CA ARG A 90 -5.39 -1.25 13.64
C ARG A 90 -6.16 -0.43 12.62
N MET A 91 -6.19 -0.86 11.38
CA MET A 91 -6.78 -0.10 10.28
C MET A 91 -7.27 -1.00 9.15
N ILE A 92 -8.35 -0.59 8.51
CA ILE A 92 -8.79 -1.11 7.20
C ILE A 92 -8.68 0.01 6.17
N ILE A 93 -8.07 -0.31 5.04
CA ILE A 93 -8.03 0.53 3.84
C ILE A 93 -8.86 -0.19 2.79
N THR A 94 -9.95 0.41 2.36
CA THR A 94 -10.92 -0.27 1.47
C THR A 94 -11.34 0.59 0.30
N ASP A 95 -11.43 -0.03 -0.88
CA ASP A 95 -12.17 0.57 -1.99
C ASP A 95 -13.65 0.69 -1.62
N ILE A 96 -14.30 1.75 -2.10
CA ILE A 96 -15.75 1.94 -1.86
C ILE A 96 -16.58 1.04 -2.78
N ARG A 97 -16.15 0.87 -4.03
CA ARG A 97 -16.91 0.12 -5.04
C ARG A 97 -16.41 -1.32 -5.14
N MET A 98 -17.11 -2.21 -4.49
CA MET A 98 -16.86 -3.65 -4.56
C MET A 98 -18.18 -4.39 -4.90
N PRO A 99 -18.11 -5.58 -5.53
CA PRO A 99 -19.30 -6.28 -6.00
C PRO A 99 -20.26 -6.77 -4.90
N ASP A 100 -19.70 -7.18 -3.74
CA ASP A 100 -20.45 -7.81 -2.65
C ASP A 100 -21.09 -6.81 -1.70
N MET A 101 -20.31 -5.87 -1.21
CA MET A 101 -20.74 -4.76 -0.37
C MET A 101 -19.86 -3.54 -0.61
N SER A 102 -20.38 -2.36 -0.34
CA SER A 102 -19.57 -1.15 -0.44
C SER A 102 -18.56 -1.05 0.70
N GLY A 103 -17.43 -0.38 0.43
CA GLY A 103 -16.44 -0.09 1.48
C GLY A 103 -17.02 0.73 2.65
N ILE A 104 -18.06 1.53 2.41
CA ILE A 104 -18.78 2.27 3.45
C ILE A 104 -19.53 1.30 4.36
N GLN A 105 -20.27 0.34 3.79
CA GLN A 105 -20.96 -0.70 4.56
C GLN A 105 -19.97 -1.57 5.35
N LEU A 106 -18.85 -1.95 4.71
CA LEU A 106 -17.79 -2.67 5.40
C LEU A 106 -17.26 -1.89 6.59
N ALA A 107 -16.99 -0.60 6.41
CA ALA A 107 -16.49 0.28 7.45
C ALA A 107 -17.46 0.38 8.64
N ASP A 108 -18.77 0.50 8.38
CA ASP A 108 -19.77 0.54 9.43
C ASP A 108 -19.85 -0.78 10.23
N LEU A 109 -19.81 -1.89 9.54
CA LEU A 109 -19.84 -3.22 10.17
C LEU A 109 -18.55 -3.49 10.96
N ALA A 110 -17.40 -3.14 10.39
CA ALA A 110 -16.09 -3.35 11.02
C ALA A 110 -15.93 -2.53 12.31
N THR A 111 -16.31 -1.25 12.27
CA THR A 111 -16.21 -0.37 13.46
C THR A 111 -17.20 -0.73 14.57
N ARG A 112 -18.34 -1.34 14.23
CA ARG A 112 -19.26 -1.90 15.23
C ARG A 112 -18.68 -3.14 15.92
N ARG A 113 -17.91 -3.96 15.20
CA ARG A 113 -17.29 -5.17 15.75
C ARG A 113 -16.03 -4.87 16.57
N GLN A 114 -15.25 -3.89 16.13
CA GLN A 114 -14.02 -3.49 16.78
C GLN A 114 -13.97 -1.97 16.93
N SER A 115 -14.26 -1.49 18.13
CA SER A 115 -14.15 -0.06 18.47
C SER A 115 -12.68 0.39 18.40
N GLY A 116 -12.46 1.59 17.85
CA GLY A 116 -11.12 2.13 17.68
C GLY A 116 -10.40 1.71 16.39
N LEU A 117 -11.01 0.84 15.58
CA LEU A 117 -10.51 0.51 14.26
C LEU A 117 -10.56 1.74 13.35
N LYS A 118 -9.41 2.09 12.77
CA LYS A 118 -9.30 3.21 11.83
C LYS A 118 -9.71 2.77 10.43
N ILE A 119 -10.32 3.66 9.66
CA ILE A 119 -10.78 3.36 8.30
C ILE A 119 -10.28 4.43 7.35
N ILE A 120 -9.69 3.99 6.23
CA ILE A 120 -9.43 4.83 5.06
C ILE A 120 -10.26 4.29 3.91
N LEU A 121 -11.09 5.16 3.33
CA LEU A 121 -11.89 4.85 2.16
C LEU A 121 -11.18 5.34 0.90
N ILE A 122 -11.12 4.52 -0.12
CA ILE A 122 -10.53 4.86 -1.42
C ILE A 122 -11.63 4.81 -2.48
N SER A 123 -11.70 5.81 -3.37
CA SER A 123 -12.62 5.79 -4.50
C SER A 123 -12.17 6.66 -5.67
N GLY A 124 -12.48 6.21 -6.88
CA GLY A 124 -12.32 7.01 -8.11
C GLY A 124 -13.46 8.00 -8.36
N TYR A 125 -14.53 7.94 -7.58
CA TYR A 125 -15.73 8.74 -7.79
C TYR A 125 -15.95 9.71 -6.65
N PHE A 126 -16.68 10.80 -6.96
CA PHE A 126 -17.10 11.74 -5.95
C PHE A 126 -18.18 11.10 -5.06
N VAL A 127 -17.89 11.00 -3.77
CA VAL A 127 -18.86 10.53 -2.79
C VAL A 127 -19.57 11.75 -2.23
N SER A 128 -20.84 11.91 -2.58
CA SER A 128 -21.67 13.05 -2.13
C SER A 128 -22.13 12.93 -0.68
N GLN A 129 -21.90 11.80 -0.03
CA GLN A 129 -22.20 11.62 1.38
C GLN A 129 -21.07 12.19 2.23
N GLN A 130 -21.44 12.92 3.29
CA GLN A 130 -20.50 13.29 4.35
C GLN A 130 -20.08 12.01 5.08
N VAL A 131 -18.95 11.46 4.66
CA VAL A 131 -18.36 10.32 5.33
C VAL A 131 -17.41 10.88 6.39
N ASP A 132 -17.75 10.66 7.66
CA ASP A 132 -16.91 11.07 8.80
C ASP A 132 -15.73 10.11 8.98
N ARG A 133 -15.00 9.89 7.87
CA ARG A 133 -13.82 9.02 7.79
C ARG A 133 -12.84 9.57 6.78
N ARG A 134 -11.58 9.19 6.96
CA ARG A 134 -10.53 9.56 6.00
C ARG A 134 -10.87 9.01 4.61
N PHE A 135 -10.83 9.87 3.62
CA PHE A 135 -11.11 9.55 2.24
C PHE A 135 -9.92 9.88 1.35
N LEU A 136 -9.56 8.96 0.47
CA LEU A 136 -8.51 9.15 -0.53
C LEU A 136 -9.09 8.96 -1.93
N ARG A 137 -8.91 9.96 -2.78
CA ARG A 137 -9.45 9.94 -4.15
C ARG A 137 -8.45 9.33 -5.12
N LYS A 138 -8.90 8.38 -5.94
CA LYS A 138 -8.14 7.88 -7.10
C LYS A 138 -8.18 8.91 -8.25
N PRO A 139 -7.08 9.16 -8.97
CA PRO A 139 -5.75 8.60 -8.73
C PRO A 139 -5.04 9.31 -7.56
N PHE A 140 -4.34 8.55 -6.73
CA PHE A 140 -3.53 9.07 -5.63
C PHE A 140 -2.08 8.58 -5.76
N ARG A 141 -1.17 9.31 -5.13
CA ARG A 141 0.22 8.86 -5.02
C ARG A 141 0.35 7.95 -3.81
N MET A 142 1.22 6.95 -3.89
CA MET A 142 1.46 6.05 -2.77
C MET A 142 1.93 6.79 -1.50
N ARG A 143 2.66 7.90 -1.67
CA ARG A 143 3.03 8.79 -0.54
C ARG A 143 1.83 9.41 0.16
N ASP A 144 0.78 9.75 -0.59
CA ASP A 144 -0.44 10.34 -0.02
C ASP A 144 -1.19 9.29 0.82
N LEU A 145 -1.17 8.04 0.36
CA LEU A 145 -1.71 6.91 1.13
C LEU A 145 -0.91 6.67 2.42
N GLU A 146 0.41 6.62 2.34
CA GLU A 146 1.28 6.42 3.52
C GLU A 146 1.12 7.56 4.53
N ALA A 147 1.07 8.81 4.06
CA ALA A 147 0.83 9.97 4.91
C ALA A 147 -0.54 9.90 5.61
N ALA A 148 -1.59 9.44 4.89
CA ALA A 148 -2.93 9.24 5.45
C ALA A 148 -2.93 8.12 6.51
N VAL A 149 -2.26 7.00 6.23
CA VAL A 149 -2.11 5.87 7.18
C VAL A 149 -1.43 6.34 8.46
N ARG A 150 -0.30 7.03 8.34
CA ARG A 150 0.45 7.55 9.48
C ARG A 150 -0.37 8.54 10.30
N ALA A 151 -1.07 9.46 9.64
CA ALA A 151 -1.90 10.45 10.31
C ALA A 151 -3.03 9.78 11.11
N GLU A 152 -3.70 8.78 10.54
CA GLU A 152 -4.79 8.07 11.23
C GLU A 152 -4.31 7.18 12.39
N LEU A 153 -3.16 6.55 12.25
CA LEU A 153 -2.59 5.71 13.31
C LEU A 153 -2.11 6.53 14.52
N ASN A 154 -1.74 7.79 14.29
CA ASN A 154 -1.24 8.71 15.33
C ASN A 154 -2.35 9.63 15.89
N ALA A 155 -3.54 9.53 15.35
CA ALA A 155 -4.68 10.34 15.78
C ALA A 155 -5.34 9.82 17.06
#